data_dd746e532007391f415c6082b79c57d1
#
_entry.id   dd746e532007391f415c6082b79c57d1
#
_cell.length_a   1.000
_cell.length_b   1.000
_cell.length_c   1.000
_cell.angle_alpha   90.00
_cell.angle_beta   90.00
_cell.angle_gamma   90.00
#
_symmetry.space_group_name_H-M   'P 1'
#
loop_
_entity.id
_entity.type
_entity.pdbx_description
1 polymer ?
#
loop_
_entity_poly.entity_id
_entity_poly.type
_entity_poly.pdbx_seq_one_letter_code
_entity_poly.pdbx_strand_id
1 'polypeptide(L)'
;AAIIRTQKRHSMKRQVITIQESIVIYAPHHGEVWMTAWEIAELLYVTGTFVNNAIKRIWKQGVLKDFEHSQYIKLENGYSADVYSLDVIVAIAWQVDTYQALLFRRWLMRKIENHKESHTTPEKQERTMIIVMNGTIPKGIN
;
A
#
# COMPACT_ATOMS: atom_id res chain seq x y z
N ALA A 1 -26.05 12.63 -10.67
CA ALA A 1 -25.07 12.30 -9.67
C ALA A 1 -24.40 10.98 -9.97
N ALA A 2 -25.17 9.99 -10.26
CA ALA A 2 -24.59 8.71 -10.58
C ALA A 2 -23.73 8.80 -11.83
N ILE A 3 -24.13 9.59 -12.76
CA ILE A 3 -23.39 9.73 -13.98
C ILE A 3 -22.05 10.36 -13.73
N ILE A 4 -22.00 11.33 -12.86
CA ILE A 4 -20.77 12.00 -12.55
C ILE A 4 -19.81 11.06 -11.89
N ARG A 5 -20.30 10.22 -10.99
CA ARG A 5 -19.44 9.29 -10.32
C ARG A 5 -18.86 8.30 -11.30
N THR A 6 -19.65 7.89 -12.27
CA THR A 6 -19.19 6.95 -13.24
C THR A 6 -18.08 7.55 -14.06
N GLN A 7 -18.20 8.81 -14.41
CA GLN A 7 -17.16 9.45 -15.17
C GLN A 7 -15.88 9.56 -14.41
N LYS A 8 -15.96 9.84 -13.14
CA LYS A 8 -14.78 9.98 -12.37
C LYS A 8 -14.05 8.67 -12.34
N ARG A 9 -14.76 7.58 -12.17
CA ARG A 9 -14.09 6.30 -12.10
C ARG A 9 -13.42 5.96 -13.41
N HIS A 10 -13.88 6.57 -14.50
CA HIS A 10 -13.35 6.24 -15.75
C HIS A 10 -11.95 6.74 -15.94
N SER A 11 -11.59 7.82 -15.37
CA SER A 11 -10.32 8.43 -15.62
C SER A 11 -9.35 8.38 -14.48
N MET A 12 -9.52 7.47 -13.57
CA MET A 12 -8.64 7.42 -12.44
C MET A 12 -7.24 7.03 -12.85
N LYS A 13 -6.26 7.82 -12.43
CA LYS A 13 -4.90 7.56 -12.70
C LYS A 13 -4.34 6.93 -11.44
N ARG A 14 -3.81 5.77 -11.52
CA ARG A 14 -3.32 5.07 -10.34
C ARG A 14 -1.93 4.51 -10.54
N GLN A 15 -1.26 4.26 -9.45
CA GLN A 15 0.07 3.72 -9.42
C GLN A 15 0.01 2.27 -8.95
N VAL A 16 0.72 1.40 -9.61
CA VAL A 16 0.81 -0.01 -9.20
C VAL A 16 2.28 -0.29 -8.87
N ILE A 17 2.55 -0.83 -7.71
CA ILE A 17 3.91 -1.16 -7.29
C ILE A 17 4.20 -2.59 -7.70
N THR A 18 5.35 -2.83 -8.30
CA THR A 18 5.74 -4.18 -8.70
C THR A 18 7.17 -4.44 -8.28
N ILE A 19 7.60 -5.70 -8.34
CA ILE A 19 8.97 -6.05 -8.07
C ILE A 19 9.49 -6.80 -9.28
N GLN A 20 10.61 -6.33 -9.84
CA GLN A 20 11.21 -6.97 -10.98
C GLN A 20 12.69 -7.17 -10.67
N GLU A 21 13.16 -8.37 -10.77
CA GLU A 21 14.56 -8.70 -10.50
C GLU A 21 15.01 -8.14 -9.15
N SER A 22 14.22 -8.37 -8.15
CA SER A 22 14.49 -7.96 -6.76
C SER A 22 14.51 -6.44 -6.57
N ILE A 23 13.98 -5.69 -7.51
CA ILE A 23 13.91 -4.24 -7.38
C ILE A 23 12.46 -3.81 -7.34
N VAL A 24 12.12 -2.99 -6.36
CA VAL A 24 10.76 -2.47 -6.23
C VAL A 24 10.59 -1.32 -7.22
N ILE A 25 9.60 -1.40 -8.08
CA ILE A 25 9.33 -0.40 -9.10
C ILE A 25 8.18 0.49 -8.64
N TYR A 26 8.46 1.75 -8.47
CA TYR A 26 7.48 2.72 -8.05
C TYR A 26 7.79 4.03 -8.74
N ALA A 27 6.84 4.59 -9.43
CA ALA A 27 7.03 5.84 -10.15
C ALA A 27 6.27 6.97 -9.45
N PRO A 28 6.94 7.75 -8.61
CA PRO A 28 6.31 8.76 -7.81
C PRO A 28 5.63 9.78 -8.67
N HIS A 29 4.86 10.38 -8.81
CA HIS A 29 4.25 11.36 -9.68
C HIS A 29 3.29 10.76 -10.69
N HIS A 30 3.04 9.46 -10.63
CA HIS A 30 2.11 8.86 -11.54
C HIS A 30 0.76 8.57 -10.89
N GLY A 31 0.44 9.22 -9.81
CA GLY A 31 -0.83 9.04 -9.13
C GLY A 31 -0.68 8.29 -7.83
N GLU A 32 -1.77 8.13 -7.12
CA GLU A 32 -1.75 7.44 -5.85
C GLU A 32 -1.73 5.94 -6.06
N VAL A 33 -1.26 5.22 -5.08
CA VAL A 33 -1.23 3.78 -5.13
C VAL A 33 -2.61 3.21 -4.85
N TRP A 34 -3.16 2.49 -5.82
CA TRP A 34 -4.43 1.80 -5.68
C TRP A 34 -4.28 0.50 -6.46
N MET A 35 -4.30 -0.63 -5.79
CA MET A 35 -4.03 -1.90 -6.43
C MET A 35 -5.13 -2.91 -6.20
N THR A 36 -5.39 -3.75 -7.18
CA THR A 36 -6.37 -4.82 -7.05
C THR A 36 -5.78 -5.91 -6.16
N ALA A 37 -6.63 -6.80 -5.66
CA ALA A 37 -6.16 -7.93 -4.86
C ALA A 37 -5.19 -8.78 -5.67
N TRP A 38 -5.42 -8.90 -6.96
CA TRP A 38 -4.55 -9.67 -7.83
C TRP A 38 -3.16 -9.04 -7.90
N GLU A 39 -3.12 -7.73 -8.05
CA GLU A 39 -1.85 -7.02 -8.13
C GLU A 39 -1.08 -7.10 -6.80
N ILE A 40 -1.80 -7.04 -5.69
CA ILE A 40 -1.18 -7.18 -4.38
C ILE A 40 -0.62 -8.58 -4.21
N ALA A 41 -1.38 -9.58 -4.66
CA ALA A 41 -0.92 -10.96 -4.58
C ALA A 41 0.37 -11.15 -5.37
N GLU A 42 0.46 -10.55 -6.53
CA GLU A 42 1.66 -10.63 -7.34
C GLU A 42 2.83 -9.91 -6.68
N LEU A 43 2.58 -8.75 -6.13
CA LEU A 43 3.64 -7.98 -5.49
C LEU A 43 4.25 -8.76 -4.32
N LEU A 44 3.41 -9.37 -3.50
CA LEU A 44 3.88 -10.03 -2.30
C LEU A 44 4.12 -11.53 -2.46
N TYR A 45 3.84 -12.03 -3.63
CA TYR A 45 4.02 -13.43 -4.00
C TYR A 45 3.20 -14.34 -3.09
N VAL A 46 1.92 -14.06 -2.99
CA VAL A 46 0.96 -14.89 -2.27
C VAL A 46 -0.24 -15.10 -3.17
N THR A 47 -1.20 -15.89 -2.74
CA THR A 47 -2.38 -16.16 -3.56
C THR A 47 -3.40 -15.05 -3.43
N GLY A 48 -4.27 -14.94 -4.42
CA GLY A 48 -5.36 -13.98 -4.34
C GLY A 48 -6.29 -14.27 -3.19
N THR A 49 -6.49 -15.55 -2.87
CA THR A 49 -7.33 -15.93 -1.75
C THR A 49 -6.75 -15.43 -0.43
N PHE A 50 -5.42 -15.53 -0.29
CA PHE A 50 -4.77 -15.01 0.91
C PHE A 50 -5.04 -13.51 1.03
N VAL A 51 -4.88 -12.77 -0.06
CA VAL A 51 -5.09 -11.33 -0.05
C VAL A 51 -6.54 -10.98 0.30
N ASN A 52 -7.50 -11.66 -0.32
CA ASN A 52 -8.89 -11.38 -0.06
C ASN A 52 -9.27 -11.68 1.39
N ASN A 53 -8.72 -12.74 1.95
CA ASN A 53 -8.99 -13.07 3.34
C ASN A 53 -8.34 -12.05 4.29
N ALA A 54 -7.15 -11.58 3.94
CA ALA A 54 -6.48 -10.57 4.73
C ALA A 54 -7.27 -9.25 4.71
N ILE A 55 -7.81 -8.90 3.56
CA ILE A 55 -8.60 -7.68 3.44
C ILE A 55 -9.86 -7.78 4.31
N LYS A 56 -10.51 -8.92 4.32
CA LYS A 56 -11.69 -9.10 5.14
C LYS A 56 -11.34 -8.92 6.62
N ARG A 57 -10.20 -9.45 7.03
CA ARG A 57 -9.77 -9.30 8.42
C ARG A 57 -9.48 -7.84 8.75
N ILE A 58 -8.88 -7.13 7.82
CA ILE A 58 -8.56 -5.73 8.01
C ILE A 58 -9.85 -4.93 8.25
N TRP A 59 -10.87 -5.17 7.41
CA TRP A 59 -12.12 -4.45 7.61
C TRP A 59 -12.77 -4.81 8.93
N LYS A 60 -12.62 -6.06 9.33
CA LYS A 60 -13.26 -6.51 10.54
C LYS A 60 -12.61 -5.88 11.77
N GLN A 61 -11.34 -5.60 11.72
CA GLN A 61 -10.63 -4.98 12.82
C GLN A 61 -11.06 -3.53 13.01
N GLY A 62 -11.58 -2.90 11.99
CA GLY A 62 -12.19 -1.59 12.09
C GLY A 62 -11.27 -0.38 12.13
N VAL A 63 -9.97 -0.58 12.07
CA VAL A 63 -9.04 0.56 12.07
C VAL A 63 -9.04 1.21 10.71
N LEU A 64 -8.98 0.41 9.64
CA LEU A 64 -9.07 0.95 8.30
C LEU A 64 -10.48 0.69 7.80
N LYS A 65 -11.13 1.73 7.31
CA LYS A 65 -12.52 1.62 6.85
C LYS A 65 -12.55 1.35 5.36
N ASP A 66 -13.38 0.42 4.94
CA ASP A 66 -13.40 0.04 3.54
C ASP A 66 -13.77 1.21 2.62
N PHE A 67 -14.66 2.08 3.04
CA PHE A 67 -15.06 3.17 2.16
C PHE A 67 -13.95 4.22 1.96
N GLU A 68 -12.93 4.21 2.82
CA GLU A 68 -11.81 5.13 2.68
C GLU A 68 -10.64 4.46 1.97
N HIS A 69 -10.54 3.16 2.04
CA HIS A 69 -9.39 2.43 1.56
C HIS A 69 -9.67 1.45 0.42
N SER A 70 -10.84 1.53 -0.17
CA SER A 70 -11.13 0.75 -1.35
C SER A 70 -12.03 1.55 -2.30
N GLN A 71 -11.91 1.27 -3.57
CA GLN A 71 -12.72 1.91 -4.58
C GLN A 71 -13.03 0.89 -5.66
N TYR A 72 -14.16 1.01 -6.31
CA TYR A 72 -14.50 0.15 -7.42
C TYR A 72 -14.30 0.99 -8.68
N ILE A 73 -13.34 0.62 -9.51
CA ILE A 73 -12.98 1.43 -10.67
C ILE A 73 -12.90 0.61 -11.93
N LYS A 74 -12.82 1.29 -13.05
CA LYS A 74 -12.60 0.65 -14.33
C LYS A 74 -11.10 0.66 -14.56
N LEU A 75 -10.54 -0.50 -14.86
CA LEU A 75 -9.11 -0.64 -15.05
C LEU A 75 -8.71 -0.35 -16.48
N GLU A 76 -7.43 -0.28 -16.72
CA GLU A 76 -6.88 0.02 -18.04
C GLU A 76 -7.30 -1.01 -19.08
N ASN A 77 -7.53 -2.24 -18.68
CA ASN A 77 -7.93 -3.28 -19.60
C ASN A 77 -9.42 -3.31 -19.87
N GLY A 78 -10.17 -2.37 -19.32
CA GLY A 78 -11.61 -2.31 -19.55
C GLY A 78 -12.47 -3.01 -18.53
N TYR A 79 -11.91 -3.87 -17.69
CA TYR A 79 -12.68 -4.54 -16.66
C TYR A 79 -12.74 -3.66 -15.43
N SER A 80 -13.74 -3.88 -14.59
CA SER A 80 -13.85 -3.14 -13.33
C SER A 80 -13.47 -4.03 -12.18
N ALA A 81 -12.90 -3.44 -11.17
CA ALA A 81 -12.48 -4.20 -9.99
C ALA A 81 -12.34 -3.28 -8.80
N ASP A 82 -12.28 -3.90 -7.62
CA ASP A 82 -12.00 -3.16 -6.40
C ASP A 82 -10.49 -2.95 -6.34
N VAL A 83 -10.10 -1.77 -5.94
CA VAL A 83 -8.69 -1.47 -5.70
C VAL A 83 -8.55 -0.97 -4.27
N TYR A 84 -7.37 -1.18 -3.70
CA TYR A 84 -7.12 -0.91 -2.28
C TYR A 84 -5.95 0.04 -2.11
N SER A 85 -6.01 0.83 -1.06
CA SER A 85 -5.02 1.87 -0.79
C SER A 85 -3.68 1.31 -0.35
N LEU A 86 -2.67 2.14 -0.35
CA LEU A 86 -1.34 1.77 0.13
C LEU A 86 -1.41 1.30 1.59
N ASP A 87 -2.27 1.90 2.40
CA ASP A 87 -2.40 1.49 3.80
C ASP A 87 -2.79 0.02 3.91
N VAL A 88 -3.69 -0.43 3.04
CA VAL A 88 -4.11 -1.82 3.04
C VAL A 88 -2.96 -2.72 2.59
N ILE A 89 -2.24 -2.29 1.57
CA ILE A 89 -1.12 -3.07 1.04
C ILE A 89 -0.04 -3.25 2.11
N VAL A 90 0.26 -2.18 2.82
CA VAL A 90 1.26 -2.22 3.88
C VAL A 90 0.82 -3.15 5.00
N ALA A 91 -0.45 -3.07 5.39
CA ALA A 91 -0.96 -3.94 6.44
C ALA A 91 -0.84 -5.41 6.07
N ILE A 92 -1.10 -5.75 4.80
CA ILE A 92 -0.98 -7.11 4.34
C ILE A 92 0.49 -7.53 4.30
N ALA A 93 1.36 -6.65 3.81
CA ALA A 93 2.77 -6.96 3.65
C ALA A 93 3.45 -7.32 4.98
N TRP A 94 2.98 -6.74 6.06
CA TRP A 94 3.56 -7.03 7.36
C TRP A 94 3.12 -8.39 7.92
N GLN A 95 2.18 -9.06 7.25
CA GLN A 95 1.72 -10.36 7.67
C GLN A 95 2.30 -11.47 6.80
N VAL A 96 3.08 -11.12 5.80
CA VAL A 96 3.58 -12.08 4.82
C VAL A 96 5.07 -12.32 4.96
N ASP A 97 5.50 -13.57 4.87
CA ASP A 97 6.90 -13.92 5.03
C ASP A 97 7.60 -14.33 3.74
N THR A 98 7.19 -13.81 2.64
CA THR A 98 7.87 -14.13 1.39
C THR A 98 9.08 -13.21 1.20
N TYR A 99 9.97 -13.58 0.30
CA TYR A 99 11.12 -12.76 -0.03
C TYR A 99 10.64 -11.43 -0.63
N GLN A 100 9.62 -11.47 -1.46
CA GLN A 100 9.07 -10.26 -2.09
C GLN A 100 8.50 -9.33 -1.04
N ALA A 101 7.81 -9.85 -0.05
CA ALA A 101 7.29 -9.01 1.03
C ALA A 101 8.44 -8.38 1.81
N LEU A 102 9.53 -9.12 2.00
CA LEU A 102 10.69 -8.56 2.69
C LEU A 102 11.28 -7.41 1.86
N LEU A 103 11.39 -7.58 0.55
CA LEU A 103 11.91 -6.53 -0.31
C LEU A 103 11.04 -5.29 -0.25
N PHE A 104 9.73 -5.49 -0.26
CA PHE A 104 8.78 -4.38 -0.22
C PHE A 104 8.90 -3.64 1.11
N ARG A 105 8.96 -4.37 2.22
CA ARG A 105 9.10 -3.74 3.54
C ARG A 105 10.40 -2.96 3.66
N ARG A 106 11.50 -3.51 3.15
CA ARG A 106 12.78 -2.82 3.18
C ARG A 106 12.75 -1.56 2.34
N TRP A 107 12.09 -1.63 1.19
CA TRP A 107 11.96 -0.48 0.33
C TRP A 107 11.17 0.62 1.04
N LEU A 108 10.09 0.27 1.75
CA LEU A 108 9.32 1.25 2.49
C LEU A 108 10.15 1.89 3.57
N MET A 109 10.94 1.09 4.30
CA MET A 109 11.77 1.62 5.38
C MET A 109 12.80 2.60 4.83
N ARG A 110 13.39 2.29 3.69
CA ARG A 110 14.35 3.19 3.08
C ARG A 110 13.70 4.49 2.64
N LYS A 111 12.46 4.42 2.14
CA LYS A 111 11.75 5.63 1.74
C LYS A 111 11.52 6.53 2.94
N ILE A 112 11.17 5.95 4.07
CA ILE A 112 10.95 6.71 5.28
C ILE A 112 12.24 7.35 5.76
N GLU A 113 13.33 6.62 5.72
CA GLU A 113 14.61 7.15 6.16
C GLU A 113 15.12 8.26 5.25
N ASN A 114 14.96 8.09 3.95
CA ASN A 114 15.39 9.11 3.02
C ASN A 114 14.57 10.38 3.20
N HIS A 115 13.28 10.22 3.44
CA HIS A 115 12.42 11.36 3.65
C HIS A 115 12.84 12.08 4.91
N LYS A 116 13.22 11.33 5.94
CA LYS A 116 13.63 11.90 7.18
C LYS A 116 14.91 12.69 6.98
N GLU A 117 15.84 12.17 6.21
CA GLU A 117 17.07 12.85 5.95
C GLU A 117 16.90 14.09 5.12
N SER A 118 16.00 14.10 4.23
CA SER A 118 15.85 15.25 3.37
C SER A 118 15.13 16.38 4.09
N HIS A 119 14.54 16.12 5.22
CA HIS A 119 13.85 17.16 5.92
C HIS A 119 14.68 17.50 7.11
N THR A 120 14.85 18.67 7.41
CA THR A 120 15.65 19.02 8.55
C THR A 120 14.71 18.94 9.64
N THR A 121 14.03 17.85 9.80
CA THR A 121 13.06 17.82 10.60
C THR A 121 13.02 17.65 11.93
N PRO A 122 12.12 18.01 12.59
CA PRO A 122 11.98 17.92 13.98
C PRO A 122 11.95 16.51 14.42
N GLU A 123 12.59 16.21 15.49
CA GLU A 123 12.65 14.92 16.03
C GLU A 123 11.30 14.34 16.29
N LYS A 124 10.37 15.18 16.64
CA LYS A 124 9.06 14.74 16.88
C LYS A 124 8.47 13.98 15.71
N GLN A 125 8.65 14.45 14.55
CA GLN A 125 8.10 13.84 13.39
C GLN A 125 8.76 12.50 13.18
N GLU A 126 10.02 12.43 13.41
CA GLU A 126 10.75 11.24 13.24
C GLU A 126 10.25 10.17 14.18
N ARG A 127 10.03 10.50 15.43
CA ARG A 127 9.56 9.53 16.38
C ARG A 127 8.15 9.04 16.01
N THR A 128 7.33 9.92 15.53
CA THR A 128 5.99 9.55 15.17
C THR A 128 5.98 8.53 14.04
N MET A 129 6.83 8.74 13.06
CA MET A 129 6.86 7.82 11.95
C MET A 129 7.34 6.45 12.37
N ILE A 130 8.30 6.40 13.24
CA ILE A 130 8.80 5.14 13.70
C ILE A 130 7.75 4.36 14.45
N ILE A 131 7.00 5.01 15.30
CA ILE A 131 5.96 4.36 16.04
C ILE A 131 4.92 3.77 15.12
N VAL A 132 4.52 4.50 14.14
CA VAL A 132 3.52 4.03 13.22
C VAL A 132 3.99 2.80 12.47
N MET A 133 5.21 2.80 12.02
CA MET A 133 5.70 1.71 11.23
C MET A 133 6.01 0.47 12.03
N ASN A 134 6.54 0.61 13.16
CA ASN A 134 6.95 -0.54 13.90
C ASN A 134 6.20 -0.89 15.10
N GLY A 135 5.56 0.00 15.69
CA GLY A 135 4.86 -0.29 16.87
C GLY A 135 5.74 -0.71 18.00
N THR A 136 6.90 -1.07 17.74
CA THR A 136 7.70 -1.51 18.81
C THR A 136 8.97 -0.94 18.76
N ILE A 137 9.31 -0.21 18.24
CA ILE A 137 10.42 0.33 18.11
C ILE A 137 11.32 0.81 18.93
N PRO A 138 11.00 1.32 19.85
CA PRO A 138 11.85 2.01 20.68
C PRO A 138 13.26 1.58 20.62
N LYS A 139 13.54 0.35 20.69
CA LYS A 139 14.83 0.01 20.69
C LYS A 139 15.55 0.33 19.51
N GLY A 140 15.02 0.24 18.47
CA GLY A 140 15.75 0.50 17.28
C GLY A 140 16.28 1.87 17.24
N ILE A 141 15.81 2.66 18.05
CA ILE A 141 16.18 3.97 17.97
C ILE A 141 17.09 4.39 18.92
N ASN A 142 17.43 3.73 19.84
CA ASN A 142 18.35 4.20 20.83
C ASN A 142 19.76 4.40 20.29
#